data_f62ad0ab4a14249493d3acab4e5fe476
#
_entry.id   f62ad0ab4a14249493d3acab4e5fe476
#
_cell.length_a   1.000
_cell.length_b   1.000
_cell.length_c   1.000
_cell.angle_alpha   90.00
_cell.angle_beta   90.00
_cell.angle_gamma   90.00
#
_symmetry.space_group_name_H-M   'P 1'
#
loop_
_entity.id
_entity.type
_entity.pdbx_description
1 polymer ?
#
loop_
_entity_poly.entity_id
_entity_poly.type
_entity_poly.pdbx_seq_one_letter_code
_entity_poly.pdbx_strand_id
1 'polypeptide(L)'
;MFYHKTFIKYKKNKINFYGLPNTYPHNKQYDFFIIIPAYSENDYIDQTLSSINQQNQTFFNQLLVVVVINNSLSDHDNIKENNLITYNRLIQSKYCFELIVIDSFSMECAYDAKLAGVGLARKIGMDFCISYSHYDSLYFSLDADTIIESNYLTFIYEKYKKHSFKTAIVNFSHQPTNDKIINVAINKYELLLKQIAKKIQKTGSPYGYVSMGSTIICTALAYVSVGGIDPKKATEDFYFLQKLAKYDFIYQISQILVHPSSRQEQRVYLGTGYRLKNINNNPLFKDLQFSNQAFEDLQFIYDSINKHWDCSIFFIKSNFLEYNEKIWDYFIENNFENIFNKIQKNINTQEQLINQFNYWFDSLKIYKFLKMYI
;
A
#
# COMPACT_ATOMS: atom_id res chain seq x y z
N MET A 1 -15.74 -19.59 -13.35
CA MET A 1 -14.75 -20.02 -14.38
C MET A 1 -13.64 -18.97 -14.64
N PHE A 2 -13.96 -17.69 -14.78
CA PHE A 2 -12.99 -16.60 -15.02
C PHE A 2 -11.95 -16.43 -13.89
N TYR A 3 -12.38 -16.37 -12.64
CA TYR A 3 -11.51 -16.20 -11.47
C TYR A 3 -10.49 -17.32 -11.31
N HIS A 4 -10.88 -18.57 -11.59
CA HIS A 4 -9.98 -19.72 -11.53
C HIS A 4 -8.82 -19.58 -12.53
N LYS A 5 -9.08 -19.07 -13.74
CA LYS A 5 -8.05 -18.81 -14.76
C LYS A 5 -7.04 -17.75 -14.30
N THR A 6 -7.49 -16.69 -13.63
CA THR A 6 -6.62 -15.62 -13.12
C THR A 6 -5.66 -16.14 -12.08
N PHE A 7 -6.14 -16.94 -11.10
CA PHE A 7 -5.30 -17.57 -10.10
C PHE A 7 -4.27 -18.53 -10.71
N ILE A 8 -4.71 -19.40 -11.65
CA ILE A 8 -3.79 -20.32 -12.32
C ILE A 8 -2.72 -19.56 -13.12
N LYS A 9 -3.12 -18.53 -13.86
CA LYS A 9 -2.19 -17.70 -14.63
C LYS A 9 -1.16 -17.03 -13.71
N TYR A 10 -1.61 -16.46 -12.58
CA TYR A 10 -0.70 -15.86 -11.62
C TYR A 10 0.27 -16.88 -11.03
N LYS A 11 -0.21 -18.04 -10.56
CA LYS A 11 0.63 -19.11 -10.02
C LYS A 11 1.69 -19.62 -10.99
N LYS A 12 1.36 -19.68 -12.29
CA LYS A 12 2.32 -20.10 -13.35
C LYS A 12 3.39 -19.04 -13.62
N ASN A 13 3.03 -17.77 -13.52
CA ASN A 13 3.88 -16.64 -13.89
C ASN A 13 4.57 -15.98 -12.69
N LYS A 14 4.20 -16.36 -11.44
CA LYS A 14 4.87 -15.82 -10.27
C LYS A 14 6.34 -16.18 -10.31
N ILE A 15 7.20 -15.20 -10.10
CA ILE A 15 8.61 -15.45 -9.86
C ILE A 15 8.68 -16.22 -8.53
N ASN A 16 9.29 -17.39 -8.56
CA ASN A 16 9.53 -18.18 -7.35
C ASN A 16 10.57 -17.45 -6.50
N PHE A 17 10.10 -16.53 -5.66
CA PHE A 17 10.89 -16.04 -4.56
C PHE A 17 10.87 -17.12 -3.48
N TYR A 18 12.03 -17.54 -3.06
CA TYR A 18 12.20 -18.62 -2.09
C TYR A 18 12.31 -18.03 -0.70
N GLY A 19 11.38 -18.41 0.15
CA GLY A 19 11.53 -18.33 1.57
C GLY A 19 11.12 -19.71 2.10
N LEU A 20 11.78 -20.18 3.14
CA LEU A 20 11.47 -21.47 3.74
C LEU A 20 10.53 -21.26 4.93
N PRO A 21 9.28 -21.75 4.84
CA PRO A 21 8.38 -21.70 5.99
C PRO A 21 8.87 -22.69 7.07
N ASN A 22 8.77 -22.27 8.34
CA ASN A 22 9.10 -23.13 9.48
C ASN A 22 8.20 -24.38 9.56
N THR A 23 6.97 -24.23 9.08
CA THR A 23 5.98 -25.31 8.95
C THR A 23 4.98 -24.95 7.86
N TYR A 24 4.07 -25.85 7.54
CA TYR A 24 2.99 -25.61 6.60
C TYR A 24 1.65 -25.46 7.33
N PRO A 25 0.73 -24.61 6.80
CA PRO A 25 -0.58 -24.41 7.40
C PRO A 25 -1.37 -25.71 7.57
N HIS A 26 -2.08 -25.82 8.69
CA HIS A 26 -2.90 -27.00 9.02
C HIS A 26 -4.15 -27.08 8.15
N ASN A 27 -4.80 -25.94 7.90
CA ASN A 27 -5.97 -25.86 7.04
C ASN A 27 -5.56 -25.72 5.58
N LYS A 28 -6.41 -26.20 4.68
CA LYS A 28 -6.20 -26.02 3.24
C LYS A 28 -6.60 -24.63 2.75
N GLN A 29 -7.47 -23.93 3.47
CA GLN A 29 -8.01 -22.63 3.09
C GLN A 29 -8.32 -21.79 4.33
N TYR A 30 -8.08 -20.48 4.22
CA TYR A 30 -8.34 -19.49 5.25
C TYR A 30 -9.08 -18.28 4.63
N ASP A 31 -9.91 -17.63 5.44
CA ASP A 31 -10.62 -16.40 5.02
C ASP A 31 -9.77 -15.14 5.23
N PHE A 32 -8.84 -15.19 6.21
CA PHE A 32 -8.07 -14.02 6.64
C PHE A 32 -6.57 -14.35 6.70
N PHE A 33 -5.79 -13.44 6.13
CA PHE A 33 -4.32 -13.52 6.14
C PHE A 33 -3.74 -12.20 6.62
N ILE A 34 -2.93 -12.21 7.67
CA ILE A 34 -2.14 -11.04 8.08
C ILE A 34 -0.69 -11.30 7.67
N ILE A 35 -0.14 -10.41 6.82
CA ILE A 35 1.20 -10.55 6.26
C ILE A 35 2.10 -9.46 6.85
N ILE A 36 3.19 -9.88 7.50
CA ILE A 36 4.09 -9.03 8.27
C ILE A 36 5.53 -9.21 7.77
N PRO A 37 6.08 -8.24 7.01
CA PRO A 37 7.51 -8.21 6.74
C PRO A 37 8.27 -7.81 8.01
N ALA A 38 9.36 -8.49 8.32
CA ALA A 38 10.20 -8.24 9.48
C ALA A 38 11.67 -8.13 9.08
N TYR A 39 12.31 -6.99 9.42
CA TYR A 39 13.71 -6.73 9.20
C TYR A 39 14.30 -6.10 10.45
N SER A 40 15.06 -6.87 11.22
CA SER A 40 15.62 -6.43 12.52
C SER A 40 14.56 -5.90 13.49
N GLU A 41 13.48 -6.67 13.69
CA GLU A 41 12.28 -6.28 14.44
C GLU A 41 12.15 -7.00 15.79
N ASN A 42 13.25 -7.54 16.33
CA ASN A 42 13.23 -8.30 17.58
C ASN A 42 12.55 -7.56 18.75
N ASP A 43 12.71 -6.25 18.82
CA ASP A 43 12.22 -5.44 19.93
C ASP A 43 10.75 -5.00 19.79
N TYR A 44 10.16 -5.16 18.59
CA TYR A 44 8.85 -4.58 18.26
C TYR A 44 7.78 -5.62 17.93
N ILE A 45 8.15 -6.69 17.24
CA ILE A 45 7.21 -7.64 16.65
C ILE A 45 6.28 -8.30 17.66
N ASP A 46 6.72 -8.49 18.90
CA ASP A 46 5.89 -9.10 19.95
C ASP A 46 4.67 -8.24 20.30
N GLN A 47 4.80 -6.92 20.26
CA GLN A 47 3.68 -6.01 20.49
C GLN A 47 2.65 -6.10 19.36
N THR A 48 3.13 -6.18 18.12
CA THR A 48 2.27 -6.39 16.95
C THR A 48 1.52 -7.72 17.05
N LEU A 49 2.21 -8.83 17.31
CA LEU A 49 1.59 -10.15 17.46
C LEU A 49 0.66 -10.22 18.67
N SER A 50 0.98 -9.55 19.76
CA SER A 50 0.11 -9.43 20.93
C SER A 50 -1.18 -8.70 20.60
N SER A 51 -1.15 -7.63 19.80
CA SER A 51 -2.36 -6.91 19.35
C SER A 51 -3.25 -7.78 18.45
N ILE A 52 -2.65 -8.66 17.64
CA ILE A 52 -3.39 -9.65 16.86
C ILE A 52 -4.00 -10.72 17.81
N ASN A 53 -3.29 -11.14 18.83
CA ASN A 53 -3.78 -12.13 19.79
C ASN A 53 -4.95 -11.63 20.66
N GLN A 54 -5.19 -10.31 20.67
CA GLN A 54 -6.34 -9.67 21.34
C GLN A 54 -7.59 -9.57 20.46
N GLN A 55 -7.54 -10.02 19.21
CA GLN A 55 -8.71 -10.02 18.34
C GLN A 55 -9.75 -11.03 18.81
N ASN A 56 -10.98 -10.89 18.31
CA ASN A 56 -12.05 -11.82 18.61
C ASN A 56 -11.66 -13.24 18.18
N GLN A 57 -11.72 -14.20 19.12
CA GLN A 57 -11.29 -15.58 18.94
C GLN A 57 -12.05 -16.33 17.82
N THR A 58 -13.25 -15.88 17.45
CA THR A 58 -14.03 -16.48 16.37
C THR A 58 -13.31 -16.44 15.02
N PHE A 59 -12.35 -15.52 14.85
CA PHE A 59 -11.56 -15.41 13.62
C PHE A 59 -10.38 -16.40 13.57
N PHE A 60 -9.87 -16.87 14.70
CA PHE A 60 -8.57 -17.56 14.76
C PHE A 60 -8.53 -18.87 13.96
N ASN A 61 -9.64 -19.60 13.87
CA ASN A 61 -9.70 -20.83 13.07
C ASN A 61 -9.62 -20.58 11.55
N GLN A 62 -9.87 -19.36 11.11
CA GLN A 62 -9.85 -18.93 9.70
C GLN A 62 -8.77 -17.88 9.44
N LEU A 63 -7.90 -17.61 10.41
CA LEU A 63 -6.82 -16.63 10.34
C LEU A 63 -5.46 -17.31 10.24
N LEU A 64 -4.70 -16.98 9.21
CA LEU A 64 -3.29 -17.30 9.10
C LEU A 64 -2.45 -16.02 9.20
N VAL A 65 -1.54 -15.97 10.16
CA VAL A 65 -0.54 -14.92 10.27
C VAL A 65 0.76 -15.40 9.66
N VAL A 66 1.32 -14.61 8.73
CA VAL A 66 2.56 -14.94 8.02
C VAL A 66 3.59 -13.85 8.27
N VAL A 67 4.62 -14.19 9.02
CA VAL A 67 5.78 -13.30 9.25
C VAL A 67 6.88 -13.70 8.29
N VAL A 68 7.38 -12.75 7.49
CA VAL A 68 8.52 -12.97 6.60
C VAL A 68 9.72 -12.22 7.15
N ILE A 69 10.67 -12.96 7.70
CA ILE A 69 11.91 -12.38 8.23
C ILE A 69 12.91 -12.30 7.06
N ASN A 70 13.38 -11.09 6.77
CA ASN A 70 14.25 -10.87 5.62
C ASN A 70 15.42 -9.94 5.92
N ASN A 71 16.52 -10.16 5.21
CA ASN A 71 17.63 -9.23 5.06
C ASN A 71 18.33 -9.45 3.72
N SER A 72 19.31 -8.58 3.43
CA SER A 72 20.24 -8.80 2.34
C SER A 72 21.40 -9.70 2.77
N LEU A 73 21.97 -10.44 1.82
CA LEU A 73 23.23 -11.17 2.02
C LEU A 73 24.37 -10.28 2.53
N SER A 74 24.38 -9.01 2.09
CA SER A 74 25.38 -8.01 2.43
C SER A 74 25.08 -7.18 3.68
N ASP A 75 23.96 -7.43 4.37
CA ASP A 75 23.64 -6.72 5.61
C ASP A 75 24.64 -7.08 6.73
N HIS A 76 24.80 -6.15 7.67
CA HIS A 76 25.68 -6.31 8.83
C HIS A 76 25.24 -7.47 9.72
N ASP A 77 26.21 -8.07 10.41
CA ASP A 77 25.97 -9.25 11.23
C ASP A 77 24.97 -9.00 12.38
N ASN A 78 24.92 -7.79 12.94
CA ASN A 78 23.94 -7.44 13.96
C ASN A 78 22.48 -7.53 13.46
N ILE A 79 22.23 -7.25 12.17
CA ILE A 79 20.91 -7.41 11.56
C ILE A 79 20.58 -8.89 11.41
N LYS A 80 21.53 -9.69 10.92
CA LYS A 80 21.38 -11.14 10.75
C LYS A 80 21.15 -11.84 12.08
N GLU A 81 21.90 -11.45 13.11
CA GLU A 81 21.73 -11.96 14.47
C GLU A 81 20.35 -11.59 15.06
N ASN A 82 19.93 -10.33 14.93
CA ASN A 82 18.59 -9.89 15.35
C ASN A 82 17.48 -10.71 14.67
N ASN A 83 17.60 -10.95 13.36
CA ASN A 83 16.66 -11.76 12.60
C ASN A 83 16.66 -13.23 13.07
N LEU A 84 17.83 -13.81 13.35
CA LEU A 84 17.93 -15.19 13.87
C LEU A 84 17.30 -15.32 15.26
N ILE A 85 17.56 -14.36 16.14
CA ILE A 85 16.92 -14.30 17.48
C ILE A 85 15.41 -14.22 17.32
N THR A 86 14.92 -13.32 16.46
CA THR A 86 13.49 -13.15 16.16
C THR A 86 12.88 -14.46 15.65
N TYR A 87 13.51 -15.09 14.66
CA TYR A 87 13.04 -16.35 14.08
C TYR A 87 12.91 -17.45 15.13
N ASN A 88 14.00 -17.72 15.89
CA ASN A 88 14.04 -18.78 16.90
C ASN A 88 12.98 -18.56 17.99
N ARG A 89 12.75 -17.32 18.39
CA ARG A 89 11.71 -16.98 19.36
C ARG A 89 10.31 -17.20 18.82
N LEU A 90 10.03 -16.74 17.61
CA LEU A 90 8.70 -16.85 17.01
C LEU A 90 8.27 -18.29 16.76
N ILE A 91 9.18 -19.16 16.30
CA ILE A 91 8.86 -20.58 16.05
C ILE A 91 8.60 -21.39 17.34
N GLN A 92 9.05 -20.87 18.50
CA GLN A 92 8.82 -21.49 19.81
C GLN A 92 7.62 -20.89 20.54
N SER A 93 7.13 -19.73 20.09
CA SER A 93 6.03 -19.02 20.72
C SER A 93 4.67 -19.65 20.38
N LYS A 94 3.73 -19.52 21.30
CA LYS A 94 2.35 -19.99 21.12
C LYS A 94 1.39 -18.82 21.08
N TYR A 95 0.57 -18.77 20.06
CA TYR A 95 -0.48 -17.76 19.86
C TYR A 95 -1.85 -18.43 19.75
N CYS A 96 -2.93 -17.69 19.93
CA CYS A 96 -4.29 -18.19 19.73
C CYS A 96 -4.64 -18.41 18.25
N PHE A 97 -3.85 -17.82 17.34
CA PHE A 97 -3.96 -17.98 15.90
C PHE A 97 -2.81 -18.83 15.35
N GLU A 98 -2.95 -19.30 14.13
CA GLU A 98 -1.89 -20.02 13.43
C GLU A 98 -0.85 -19.05 12.87
N LEU A 99 0.43 -19.29 13.19
CA LEU A 99 1.57 -18.49 12.77
C LEU A 99 2.51 -19.31 11.88
N ILE A 100 2.82 -18.77 10.71
CA ILE A 100 3.89 -19.25 9.84
C ILE A 100 5.01 -18.22 9.80
N VAL A 101 6.23 -18.64 10.05
CA VAL A 101 7.42 -17.81 9.95
C VAL A 101 8.23 -18.25 8.73
N ILE A 102 8.39 -17.35 7.77
CA ILE A 102 9.16 -17.62 6.55
C ILE A 102 10.56 -17.09 6.72
N ASP A 103 11.53 -17.98 6.59
CA ASP A 103 12.95 -17.63 6.50
C ASP A 103 13.26 -17.08 5.10
N SER A 104 13.64 -15.83 5.04
CA SER A 104 14.16 -15.12 3.87
C SER A 104 15.40 -14.30 4.27
N PHE A 105 16.13 -14.78 5.31
CA PHE A 105 17.26 -14.10 5.92
C PHE A 105 18.52 -14.97 6.07
N SER A 106 18.38 -16.28 6.17
CA SER A 106 19.53 -17.20 6.24
C SER A 106 20.35 -17.15 4.94
N MET A 107 21.59 -17.63 4.99
CA MET A 107 22.53 -17.56 3.86
C MET A 107 21.95 -18.20 2.58
N GLU A 108 21.13 -19.25 2.73
CA GLU A 108 20.51 -19.97 1.61
C GLU A 108 19.24 -19.30 1.09
N CYS A 109 18.60 -18.44 1.90
CA CYS A 109 17.29 -17.85 1.62
C CYS A 109 17.32 -16.32 1.43
N ALA A 110 18.37 -15.65 1.86
CA ALA A 110 18.52 -14.21 1.73
C ALA A 110 18.80 -13.80 0.28
N TYR A 111 18.45 -12.57 -0.04
CA TYR A 111 18.61 -12.01 -1.38
C TYR A 111 19.72 -10.98 -1.46
N ASP A 112 20.21 -10.74 -2.68
CA ASP A 112 21.11 -9.64 -2.95
C ASP A 112 20.51 -8.30 -2.51
N ALA A 113 21.38 -7.36 -2.10
CA ALA A 113 20.97 -6.03 -1.67
C ALA A 113 20.07 -5.27 -2.67
N LYS A 114 20.14 -5.61 -3.95
CA LYS A 114 19.29 -5.01 -5.00
C LYS A 114 17.81 -5.41 -4.86
N LEU A 115 17.55 -6.64 -4.43
CA LEU A 115 16.19 -7.21 -4.34
C LEU A 115 15.65 -7.21 -2.89
N ALA A 116 16.52 -7.44 -1.90
CA ALA A 116 16.11 -7.49 -0.50
C ALA A 116 15.45 -6.18 -0.05
N GLY A 117 14.29 -6.28 0.58
CA GLY A 117 13.54 -5.14 1.09
C GLY A 117 12.10 -5.50 1.44
N VAL A 118 11.38 -4.53 1.99
CA VAL A 118 10.01 -4.69 2.49
C VAL A 118 9.03 -5.17 1.40
N GLY A 119 9.16 -4.66 0.18
CA GLY A 119 8.30 -5.06 -0.94
C GLY A 119 8.49 -6.52 -1.33
N LEU A 120 9.73 -7.03 -1.32
CA LEU A 120 9.99 -8.45 -1.56
C LEU A 120 9.44 -9.31 -0.44
N ALA A 121 9.65 -8.93 0.82
CA ALA A 121 9.12 -9.68 1.96
C ALA A 121 7.59 -9.76 1.96
N ARG A 122 6.89 -8.63 1.69
CA ARG A 122 5.43 -8.64 1.49
C ARG A 122 5.01 -9.54 0.34
N LYS A 123 5.74 -9.48 -0.79
CA LYS A 123 5.44 -10.34 -1.94
C LYS A 123 5.57 -11.81 -1.59
N ILE A 124 6.65 -12.22 -0.94
CA ILE A 124 6.88 -13.61 -0.50
C ILE A 124 5.70 -14.08 0.37
N GLY A 125 5.34 -13.30 1.39
CA GLY A 125 4.24 -13.64 2.29
C GLY A 125 2.89 -13.72 1.58
N MET A 126 2.53 -12.73 0.76
CA MET A 126 1.27 -12.71 0.01
C MET A 126 1.20 -13.84 -1.03
N ASP A 127 2.30 -14.12 -1.75
CA ASP A 127 2.38 -15.21 -2.73
C ASP A 127 2.27 -16.58 -2.06
N PHE A 128 2.85 -16.76 -0.88
CA PHE A 128 2.68 -17.95 -0.07
C PHE A 128 1.20 -18.21 0.25
N CYS A 129 0.49 -17.18 0.69
CA CYS A 129 -0.92 -17.25 1.06
C CYS A 129 -1.84 -17.69 -0.09
N ILE A 130 -1.49 -17.44 -1.36
CA ILE A 130 -2.35 -17.78 -2.51
C ILE A 130 -2.71 -19.27 -2.56
N SER A 131 -1.83 -20.16 -2.08
CA SER A 131 -2.07 -21.60 -2.09
C SER A 131 -3.13 -22.03 -1.09
N TYR A 132 -3.43 -21.16 -0.11
CA TYR A 132 -4.33 -21.39 1.01
C TYR A 132 -5.54 -20.43 1.00
N SER A 133 -5.75 -19.70 -0.09
CA SER A 133 -6.78 -18.66 -0.21
C SER A 133 -7.95 -19.08 -1.08
N HIS A 134 -9.14 -18.62 -0.70
CA HIS A 134 -10.26 -18.42 -1.61
C HIS A 134 -10.09 -17.15 -2.44
N TYR A 135 -10.97 -16.91 -3.42
CA TYR A 135 -10.92 -15.69 -4.24
C TYR A 135 -11.21 -14.41 -3.45
N ASP A 136 -12.06 -14.52 -2.45
CA ASP A 136 -12.54 -13.47 -1.57
C ASP A 136 -11.86 -13.44 -0.19
N SER A 137 -10.87 -14.31 0.04
CA SER A 137 -10.02 -14.23 1.23
C SER A 137 -9.38 -12.86 1.35
N LEU A 138 -9.36 -12.28 2.54
CA LEU A 138 -8.83 -10.95 2.80
C LEU A 138 -7.35 -11.03 3.22
N TYR A 139 -6.52 -10.27 2.53
CA TYR A 139 -5.11 -10.04 2.84
C TYR A 139 -4.97 -8.71 3.56
N PHE A 140 -4.42 -8.74 4.76
CA PHE A 140 -4.11 -7.59 5.60
C PHE A 140 -2.60 -7.40 5.61
N SER A 141 -2.14 -6.25 5.16
CA SER A 141 -0.72 -5.88 5.24
C SER A 141 -0.48 -5.12 6.55
N LEU A 142 0.41 -5.61 7.40
CA LEU A 142 0.87 -4.93 8.60
C LEU A 142 2.40 -4.85 8.61
N ASP A 143 2.95 -3.82 9.27
CA ASP A 143 4.38 -3.77 9.57
C ASP A 143 4.64 -4.39 10.94
N ALA A 144 5.85 -4.89 11.15
CA ALA A 144 6.23 -5.62 12.37
C ALA A 144 6.27 -4.77 13.65
N ASP A 145 6.11 -3.46 13.53
CA ASP A 145 6.07 -2.47 14.61
C ASP A 145 4.71 -1.74 14.71
N THR A 146 3.69 -2.28 14.06
CA THR A 146 2.34 -1.70 14.01
C THR A 146 1.41 -2.41 14.97
N ILE A 147 0.71 -1.64 15.80
CA ILE A 147 -0.33 -2.14 16.72
C ILE A 147 -1.71 -1.94 16.07
N ILE A 148 -2.62 -2.89 16.26
CA ILE A 148 -4.01 -2.81 15.80
C ILE A 148 -4.97 -2.79 16.98
N GLU A 149 -6.13 -2.12 16.79
CA GLU A 149 -7.21 -2.09 17.77
C GLU A 149 -7.82 -3.48 17.97
N SER A 150 -8.31 -3.79 19.15
CA SER A 150 -8.87 -5.11 19.51
C SER A 150 -10.09 -5.53 18.68
N ASN A 151 -10.77 -4.57 18.04
CA ASN A 151 -11.91 -4.81 17.15
C ASN A 151 -11.54 -4.73 15.65
N TYR A 152 -10.26 -4.69 15.31
CA TYR A 152 -9.77 -4.50 13.93
C TYR A 152 -10.40 -5.49 12.94
N LEU A 153 -10.25 -6.78 13.17
CA LEU A 153 -10.78 -7.83 12.29
C LEU A 153 -12.32 -7.79 12.24
N THR A 154 -12.97 -7.65 13.40
CA THR A 154 -14.44 -7.61 13.49
C THR A 154 -15.01 -6.45 12.68
N PHE A 155 -14.49 -5.24 12.92
CA PHE A 155 -14.97 -4.03 12.25
C PHE A 155 -14.78 -4.09 10.73
N ILE A 156 -13.59 -4.53 10.29
CA ILE A 156 -13.29 -4.64 8.86
C ILE A 156 -14.16 -5.69 8.19
N TYR A 157 -14.35 -6.84 8.82
CA TYR A 157 -15.18 -7.91 8.28
C TYR A 157 -16.65 -7.50 8.15
N GLU A 158 -17.20 -6.78 9.13
CA GLU A 158 -18.55 -6.19 9.04
C GLU A 158 -18.67 -5.23 7.84
N LYS A 159 -17.65 -4.35 7.65
CA LYS A 159 -17.60 -3.46 6.47
C LYS A 159 -17.49 -4.25 5.17
N TYR A 160 -16.68 -5.30 5.15
CA TYR A 160 -16.55 -6.18 3.98
C TYR A 160 -17.86 -6.86 3.64
N LYS A 161 -18.55 -7.45 4.62
CA LYS A 161 -19.89 -8.09 4.43
C LYS A 161 -20.93 -7.10 3.90
N LYS A 162 -20.87 -5.85 4.34
CA LYS A 162 -21.83 -4.81 3.93
C LYS A 162 -21.55 -4.22 2.54
N HIS A 163 -20.27 -4.03 2.18
CA HIS A 163 -19.87 -3.26 0.99
C HIS A 163 -19.19 -4.09 -0.09
N SER A 164 -18.82 -5.34 0.20
CA SER A 164 -18.16 -6.28 -0.73
C SER A 164 -16.97 -5.65 -1.48
N PHE A 165 -16.20 -4.80 -0.80
CA PHE A 165 -15.05 -4.14 -1.40
C PHE A 165 -13.97 -5.15 -1.81
N LYS A 166 -13.25 -4.89 -2.89
CA LYS A 166 -12.10 -5.71 -3.32
C LYS A 166 -10.80 -5.20 -2.74
N THR A 167 -10.75 -3.89 -2.45
CA THR A 167 -9.61 -3.23 -1.83
C THR A 167 -10.12 -2.21 -0.82
N ALA A 168 -9.45 -2.13 0.33
CA ALA A 168 -9.69 -1.08 1.32
C ALA A 168 -8.38 -0.57 1.91
N ILE A 169 -8.45 0.63 2.46
CA ILE A 169 -7.46 1.17 3.38
C ILE A 169 -8.12 1.53 4.70
N VAL A 170 -7.36 1.38 5.77
CA VAL A 170 -7.81 1.70 7.13
C VAL A 170 -7.21 3.02 7.58
N ASN A 171 -7.99 3.85 8.26
CA ASN A 171 -7.45 5.06 8.87
C ASN A 171 -6.54 4.70 10.05
N PHE A 172 -5.53 5.53 10.26
CA PHE A 172 -4.46 5.27 11.21
C PHE A 172 -4.16 6.51 12.08
N SER A 173 -3.49 6.25 13.19
CA SER A 173 -2.83 7.27 14.02
C SER A 173 -1.56 6.64 14.58
N HIS A 174 -0.42 7.26 14.39
CA HIS A 174 0.84 6.70 14.88
C HIS A 174 0.85 6.60 16.41
N GLN A 175 1.62 5.63 16.90
CA GLN A 175 1.85 5.43 18.32
C GLN A 175 2.53 6.67 18.93
N PRO A 176 2.11 7.13 20.13
CA PRO A 176 2.79 8.23 20.79
C PRO A 176 4.19 7.79 21.27
N THR A 177 5.10 8.74 21.33
CA THR A 177 6.44 8.55 21.90
C THR A 177 6.61 9.39 23.18
N ASN A 178 7.69 9.16 23.94
CA ASN A 178 8.05 10.01 25.07
C ASN A 178 8.61 11.37 24.62
N ASP A 179 8.98 11.54 23.36
CA ASP A 179 9.49 12.79 22.81
C ASP A 179 8.35 13.66 22.27
N LYS A 180 8.11 14.78 22.94
CA LYS A 180 7.06 15.74 22.56
C LYS A 180 7.28 16.35 21.16
N ILE A 181 8.54 16.57 20.77
CA ILE A 181 8.87 17.16 19.45
C ILE A 181 8.47 16.17 18.35
N ILE A 182 8.78 14.89 18.54
CA ILE A 182 8.39 13.83 17.60
C ILE A 182 6.88 13.70 17.51
N ASN A 183 6.17 13.74 18.64
CA ASN A 183 4.71 13.67 18.66
C ASN A 183 4.06 14.84 17.90
N VAL A 184 4.57 16.06 18.05
CA VAL A 184 4.09 17.21 17.27
C VAL A 184 4.38 17.04 15.77
N ALA A 185 5.57 16.57 15.44
CA ALA A 185 5.98 16.37 14.06
C ALA A 185 5.15 15.29 13.35
N ILE A 186 4.93 14.14 14.00
CA ILE A 186 4.15 13.03 13.41
C ILE A 186 2.69 13.42 13.22
N ASN A 187 2.08 14.12 14.19
CA ASN A 187 0.71 14.61 14.06
C ASN A 187 0.56 15.58 12.88
N LYS A 188 1.54 16.46 12.70
CA LYS A 188 1.56 17.39 11.56
C LYS A 188 1.72 16.64 10.23
N TYR A 189 2.60 15.65 10.19
CA TYR A 189 2.81 14.82 9.01
C TYR A 189 1.54 14.06 8.61
N GLU A 190 0.89 13.39 9.58
CA GLU A 190 -0.40 12.71 9.34
C GLU A 190 -1.47 13.66 8.81
N LEU A 191 -1.59 14.83 9.43
CA LEU A 191 -2.58 15.83 9.01
C LEU A 191 -2.34 16.25 7.57
N LEU A 192 -1.08 16.52 7.17
CA LEU A 192 -0.73 16.87 5.81
C LEU A 192 -1.10 15.75 4.82
N LEU A 193 -0.73 14.50 5.10
CA LEU A 193 -1.06 13.37 4.24
C LEU A 193 -2.57 13.22 4.05
N LYS A 194 -3.34 13.29 5.14
CA LYS A 194 -4.80 13.18 5.11
C LYS A 194 -5.46 14.37 4.38
N GLN A 195 -4.92 15.58 4.55
CA GLN A 195 -5.40 16.76 3.83
C GLN A 195 -5.13 16.67 2.32
N ILE A 196 -3.94 16.24 1.91
CA ILE A 196 -3.59 16.04 0.49
C ILE A 196 -4.54 15.00 -0.12
N ALA A 197 -4.69 13.84 0.51
CA ALA A 197 -5.59 12.79 0.05
C ALA A 197 -7.03 13.29 -0.10
N LYS A 198 -7.55 14.02 0.90
CA LYS A 198 -8.90 14.59 0.86
C LYS A 198 -9.05 15.64 -0.25
N LYS A 199 -8.05 16.49 -0.49
CA LYS A 199 -8.08 17.47 -1.59
C LYS A 199 -8.09 16.77 -2.95
N ILE A 200 -7.24 15.75 -3.15
CA ILE A 200 -7.23 14.94 -4.39
C ILE A 200 -8.60 14.22 -4.55
N GLN A 201 -9.16 13.62 -3.49
CA GLN A 201 -10.46 12.95 -3.56
C GLN A 201 -11.58 13.89 -4.02
N LYS A 202 -11.58 15.15 -3.53
CA LYS A 202 -12.58 16.15 -3.90
C LYS A 202 -12.59 16.49 -5.39
N THR A 203 -11.47 16.33 -6.09
CA THR A 203 -11.39 16.57 -7.54
C THR A 203 -12.05 15.47 -8.38
N GLY A 204 -12.57 14.41 -7.75
CA GLY A 204 -13.12 13.25 -8.47
C GLY A 204 -12.06 12.21 -8.84
N SER A 205 -10.80 12.42 -8.47
CA SER A 205 -9.73 11.45 -8.69
C SER A 205 -9.91 10.19 -7.83
N PRO A 206 -9.71 8.98 -8.37
CA PRO A 206 -9.74 7.74 -7.59
C PRO A 206 -8.50 7.57 -6.68
N TYR A 207 -7.52 8.46 -6.78
CA TYR A 207 -6.24 8.37 -6.07
C TYR A 207 -6.17 9.24 -4.82
N GLY A 208 -7.31 9.72 -4.32
CA GLY A 208 -7.41 10.52 -3.09
C GLY A 208 -7.37 9.67 -1.82
N TYR A 209 -6.25 9.00 -1.55
CA TYR A 209 -6.03 8.17 -0.37
C TYR A 209 -4.60 8.33 0.16
N VAL A 210 -4.37 7.93 1.41
CA VAL A 210 -3.01 7.87 1.97
C VAL A 210 -2.42 6.49 1.70
N SER A 211 -1.26 6.44 1.04
CA SER A 211 -0.52 5.19 0.86
C SER A 211 0.32 4.91 2.10
N MET A 212 -0.03 3.84 2.81
CA MET A 212 0.71 3.35 3.98
C MET A 212 0.64 1.83 4.02
N GLY A 213 1.80 1.20 4.09
CA GLY A 213 1.94 -0.25 3.97
C GLY A 213 1.10 -1.03 4.98
N SER A 214 1.00 -0.54 6.23
CA SER A 214 0.27 -1.19 7.32
C SER A 214 -1.25 -1.03 7.28
N THR A 215 -1.81 -0.32 6.29
CA THR A 215 -3.26 -0.04 6.24
C THR A 215 -3.97 -0.72 5.09
N ILE A 216 -3.26 -1.43 4.23
CA ILE A 216 -3.78 -1.99 2.98
C ILE A 216 -4.49 -3.32 3.25
N ILE A 217 -5.70 -3.43 2.72
CA ILE A 217 -6.48 -4.66 2.70
C ILE A 217 -6.91 -4.91 1.26
N CYS A 218 -6.75 -6.14 0.78
CA CYS A 218 -7.30 -6.53 -0.51
C CYS A 218 -7.78 -7.99 -0.50
N THR A 219 -8.69 -8.31 -1.42
CA THR A 219 -9.03 -9.72 -1.65
C THR A 219 -7.89 -10.44 -2.37
N ALA A 220 -7.77 -11.74 -2.17
CA ALA A 220 -6.81 -12.56 -2.90
C ALA A 220 -7.01 -12.43 -4.43
N LEU A 221 -8.26 -12.31 -4.90
CA LEU A 221 -8.55 -12.05 -6.30
C LEU A 221 -7.99 -10.70 -6.77
N ALA A 222 -8.19 -9.62 -6.01
CA ALA A 222 -7.64 -8.31 -6.37
C ALA A 222 -6.10 -8.36 -6.45
N TYR A 223 -5.46 -9.00 -5.45
CA TYR A 223 -4.01 -9.19 -5.43
C TYR A 223 -3.48 -9.85 -6.71
N VAL A 224 -4.05 -11.00 -7.10
CA VAL A 224 -3.57 -11.72 -8.31
C VAL A 224 -3.95 -11.00 -9.60
N SER A 225 -5.08 -10.27 -9.62
CA SER A 225 -5.56 -9.54 -10.81
C SER A 225 -4.65 -8.38 -11.18
N VAL A 226 -4.03 -7.74 -10.20
CA VAL A 226 -3.07 -6.64 -10.44
C VAL A 226 -1.63 -7.12 -10.62
N GLY A 227 -1.39 -8.44 -10.61
CA GLY A 227 -0.06 -9.02 -10.74
C GLY A 227 0.76 -8.99 -9.44
N GLY A 228 0.08 -8.82 -8.30
CA GLY A 228 0.70 -8.77 -6.98
C GLY A 228 1.47 -7.47 -6.70
N ILE A 229 2.13 -7.44 -5.54
CA ILE A 229 3.01 -6.34 -5.14
C ILE A 229 4.37 -6.45 -5.84
N ASP A 230 4.97 -5.31 -6.19
CA ASP A 230 6.31 -5.28 -6.79
C ASP A 230 7.39 -5.39 -5.70
N PRO A 231 8.48 -6.15 -5.95
CA PRO A 231 9.57 -6.32 -4.98
C PRO A 231 10.47 -5.08 -4.93
N LYS A 232 9.91 -3.91 -4.61
CA LYS A 232 10.66 -2.66 -4.46
C LYS A 232 11.15 -2.49 -3.03
N LYS A 233 12.29 -1.84 -2.85
CA LYS A 233 12.84 -1.54 -1.52
C LYS A 233 12.06 -0.47 -0.76
N ALA A 234 11.41 0.42 -1.48
CA ALA A 234 10.58 1.49 -0.94
C ALA A 234 9.50 1.87 -1.94
N THR A 235 8.42 2.50 -1.46
CA THR A 235 7.27 2.92 -2.28
C THR A 235 6.48 1.77 -2.91
N GLU A 236 6.70 0.54 -2.49
CA GLU A 236 5.96 -0.64 -2.95
C GLU A 236 4.47 -0.53 -2.64
N ASP A 237 4.13 0.02 -1.48
CA ASP A 237 2.76 0.32 -1.03
C ASP A 237 2.06 1.34 -1.94
N PHE A 238 2.76 2.43 -2.30
CA PHE A 238 2.25 3.43 -3.23
C PHE A 238 1.90 2.82 -4.60
N TYR A 239 2.83 2.09 -5.20
CA TYR A 239 2.60 1.47 -6.51
C TYR A 239 1.58 0.32 -6.44
N PHE A 240 1.54 -0.40 -5.33
CA PHE A 240 0.55 -1.46 -5.13
C PHE A 240 -0.85 -0.89 -5.04
N LEU A 241 -1.06 0.14 -4.20
CA LEU A 241 -2.35 0.84 -4.12
C LEU A 241 -2.76 1.48 -5.45
N GLN A 242 -1.80 2.05 -6.20
CA GLN A 242 -2.07 2.57 -7.55
C GLN A 242 -2.57 1.47 -8.51
N LYS A 243 -1.98 0.28 -8.48
CA LYS A 243 -2.45 -0.87 -9.27
C LYS A 243 -3.86 -1.30 -8.84
N LEU A 244 -4.10 -1.37 -7.53
CA LEU A 244 -5.40 -1.72 -6.98
C LEU A 244 -6.48 -0.69 -7.33
N ALA A 245 -6.16 0.61 -7.27
CA ALA A 245 -7.06 1.70 -7.67
C ALA A 245 -7.40 1.71 -9.17
N LYS A 246 -6.48 1.20 -10.01
CA LYS A 246 -6.75 0.96 -11.45
C LYS A 246 -7.63 -0.27 -11.68
N TYR A 247 -7.65 -1.21 -10.74
CA TYR A 247 -8.44 -2.44 -10.84
C TYR A 247 -9.87 -2.24 -10.33
N ASP A 248 -10.03 -1.58 -9.18
CA ASP A 248 -11.32 -1.29 -8.57
C ASP A 248 -11.22 -0.13 -7.58
N PHE A 249 -12.36 0.43 -7.20
CA PHE A 249 -12.45 1.49 -6.20
C PHE A 249 -11.83 1.06 -4.86
N ILE A 250 -11.05 1.96 -4.24
CA ILE A 250 -10.49 1.74 -2.91
C ILE A 250 -11.48 2.22 -1.84
N TYR A 251 -12.03 1.28 -1.08
CA TYR A 251 -12.90 1.58 0.04
C TYR A 251 -12.10 2.17 1.21
N GLN A 252 -12.51 3.33 1.71
CA GLN A 252 -11.81 4.01 2.80
C GLN A 252 -12.55 3.81 4.13
N ILE A 253 -11.92 3.08 5.06
CA ILE A 253 -12.42 2.87 6.41
C ILE A 253 -11.97 4.06 7.28
N SER A 254 -12.93 4.89 7.71
CA SER A 254 -12.67 6.13 8.46
C SER A 254 -12.26 5.90 9.92
N GLN A 255 -12.64 4.74 10.49
CA GLN A 255 -12.26 4.38 11.86
C GLN A 255 -10.76 4.20 11.97
N ILE A 256 -10.14 4.81 12.97
CA ILE A 256 -8.73 4.57 13.33
C ILE A 256 -8.64 3.21 14.00
N LEU A 257 -7.96 2.27 13.35
CA LEU A 257 -7.80 0.89 13.82
C LEU A 257 -6.35 0.42 13.74
N VAL A 258 -5.45 1.25 13.22
CA VAL A 258 -4.05 0.91 12.97
C VAL A 258 -3.15 1.99 13.55
N HIS A 259 -2.13 1.57 14.30
CA HIS A 259 -1.18 2.45 14.98
C HIS A 259 0.26 2.10 14.55
N PRO A 260 0.77 2.69 13.44
CA PRO A 260 2.16 2.51 13.04
C PRO A 260 3.12 3.10 14.06
N SER A 261 4.34 2.61 14.10
CA SER A 261 5.39 3.15 14.96
C SER A 261 5.82 4.55 14.55
N SER A 262 6.13 5.40 15.54
CA SER A 262 6.71 6.74 15.35
C SER A 262 8.23 6.75 15.48
N ARG A 263 8.90 5.60 15.41
CA ARG A 263 10.36 5.51 15.55
C ARG A 263 11.09 6.22 14.41
N GLN A 264 12.23 6.79 14.75
CA GLN A 264 13.13 7.44 13.79
C GLN A 264 14.10 6.40 13.21
N GLU A 265 13.89 6.00 11.98
CA GLU A 265 14.76 5.05 11.30
C GLU A 265 15.08 5.45 9.86
N GLN A 266 16.28 5.10 9.42
CA GLN A 266 16.75 5.38 8.08
C GLN A 266 17.09 4.06 7.34
N ARG A 267 16.10 3.19 7.22
CA ARG A 267 16.25 1.96 6.41
C ARG A 267 16.08 2.25 4.92
N VAL A 268 15.26 3.24 4.61
CA VAL A 268 14.94 3.68 3.26
C VAL A 268 14.94 5.21 3.19
N TYR A 269 15.09 5.75 1.99
CA TYR A 269 15.14 7.20 1.74
C TYR A 269 13.76 7.89 1.68
N LEU A 270 12.68 7.18 2.01
CA LEU A 270 11.29 7.67 2.05
C LEU A 270 10.53 6.97 3.20
N GLY A 271 9.38 7.53 3.56
CA GLY A 271 8.51 6.99 4.62
C GLY A 271 8.62 7.75 5.94
N THR A 272 7.82 7.34 6.91
CA THR A 272 7.66 8.03 8.21
C THR A 272 8.98 8.12 8.98
N GLY A 273 9.69 7.00 9.13
CA GLY A 273 10.96 6.96 9.88
C GLY A 273 12.02 7.89 9.31
N TYR A 274 12.21 7.90 7.98
CA TYR A 274 13.11 8.82 7.29
C TYR A 274 12.74 10.29 7.54
N ARG A 275 11.46 10.63 7.43
CA ARG A 275 10.97 12.02 7.62
C ARG A 275 11.15 12.49 9.05
N LEU A 276 10.88 11.64 10.02
CA LEU A 276 11.08 11.94 11.44
C LEU A 276 12.56 12.10 11.79
N LYS A 277 13.43 11.27 11.24
CA LYS A 277 14.89 11.41 11.43
C LYS A 277 15.42 12.72 10.86
N ASN A 278 14.84 13.19 9.77
CA ASN A 278 15.24 14.41 9.08
C ASN A 278 14.39 15.64 9.48
N ILE A 279 13.65 15.58 10.60
CA ILE A 279 12.73 16.65 11.00
C ILE A 279 13.42 17.99 11.19
N ASN A 280 14.65 17.99 11.69
CA ASN A 280 15.45 19.23 11.89
C ASN A 280 15.80 19.92 10.55
N ASN A 281 15.93 19.16 9.47
CA ASN A 281 16.24 19.67 8.14
C ASN A 281 14.98 20.10 7.37
N ASN A 282 13.82 19.51 7.67
CA ASN A 282 12.54 19.82 7.03
C ASN A 282 11.39 19.80 8.04
N PRO A 283 11.38 20.69 9.06
CA PRO A 283 10.40 20.65 10.15
C PRO A 283 8.98 20.95 9.70
N LEU A 284 8.80 21.53 8.51
CA LEU A 284 7.50 21.89 7.96
C LEU A 284 7.02 20.93 6.87
N PHE A 285 7.80 19.90 6.52
CA PHE A 285 7.49 19.01 5.39
C PHE A 285 7.17 19.78 4.09
N LYS A 286 8.03 20.76 3.74
CA LYS A 286 7.82 21.70 2.61
C LYS A 286 7.54 20.97 1.30
N ASP A 287 8.16 19.81 1.07
CA ASP A 287 7.97 18.97 -0.11
C ASP A 287 6.58 18.31 -0.22
N LEU A 288 5.74 18.47 0.81
CA LEU A 288 4.34 18.05 0.86
C LEU A 288 3.36 19.23 0.96
N GLN A 289 3.84 20.47 0.92
CA GLN A 289 2.99 21.66 1.00
C GLN A 289 2.66 22.16 -0.41
N PHE A 290 1.70 21.53 -1.04
CA PHE A 290 1.18 21.96 -2.33
C PHE A 290 0.29 23.21 -2.18
N SER A 291 0.39 24.13 -3.14
CA SER A 291 -0.45 25.34 -3.17
C SER A 291 -1.93 24.99 -3.36
N ASN A 292 -2.84 25.89 -2.96
CA ASN A 292 -4.26 25.71 -3.27
C ASN A 292 -4.51 25.73 -4.77
N GLN A 293 -3.80 26.58 -5.52
CA GLN A 293 -3.89 26.65 -6.97
C GLN A 293 -3.64 25.29 -7.64
N ALA A 294 -2.68 24.50 -7.13
CA ALA A 294 -2.41 23.15 -7.66
C ALA A 294 -3.64 22.24 -7.59
N PHE A 295 -4.42 22.32 -6.52
CA PHE A 295 -5.65 21.53 -6.38
C PHE A 295 -6.84 22.11 -7.16
N GLU A 296 -6.90 23.42 -7.33
CA GLU A 296 -7.89 24.08 -8.18
C GLU A 296 -7.67 23.71 -9.65
N ASP A 297 -6.42 23.73 -10.10
CA ASP A 297 -6.05 23.28 -11.44
C ASP A 297 -6.31 21.78 -11.63
N LEU A 298 -6.04 20.97 -10.63
CA LEU A 298 -6.37 19.54 -10.66
C LEU A 298 -7.89 19.30 -10.74
N GLN A 299 -8.69 20.09 -10.00
CA GLN A 299 -10.15 20.06 -10.10
C GLN A 299 -10.62 20.43 -11.50
N PHE A 300 -10.09 21.53 -12.05
CA PHE A 300 -10.42 22.00 -13.40
C PHE A 300 -10.11 20.92 -14.46
N ILE A 301 -8.98 20.21 -14.34
CA ILE A 301 -8.64 19.11 -15.24
C ILE A 301 -9.74 18.04 -15.22
N TYR A 302 -10.13 17.57 -14.04
CA TYR A 302 -11.16 16.52 -13.90
C TYR A 302 -12.52 16.99 -14.41
N ASP A 303 -12.94 18.22 -14.08
CA ASP A 303 -14.20 18.81 -14.53
C ASP A 303 -14.22 19.00 -16.06
N SER A 304 -13.11 19.48 -16.63
CA SER A 304 -12.98 19.67 -18.07
C SER A 304 -13.04 18.36 -18.86
N ILE A 305 -12.26 17.35 -18.43
CA ILE A 305 -12.27 16.02 -19.07
C ILE A 305 -13.64 15.37 -18.94
N ASN A 306 -14.31 15.51 -17.81
CA ASN A 306 -15.63 14.95 -17.57
C ASN A 306 -16.70 15.64 -18.45
N LYS A 307 -16.71 16.99 -18.46
CA LYS A 307 -17.70 17.79 -19.19
C LYS A 307 -17.54 17.67 -20.71
N HIS A 308 -16.31 17.56 -21.20
CA HIS A 308 -15.96 17.59 -22.62
C HIS A 308 -15.43 16.24 -23.12
N TRP A 309 -15.98 15.16 -22.61
CA TRP A 309 -15.54 13.79 -22.86
C TRP A 309 -15.59 13.36 -24.33
N ASP A 310 -16.49 13.94 -25.13
CA ASP A 310 -16.71 13.68 -26.54
C ASP A 310 -16.05 14.72 -27.46
N CYS A 311 -15.41 15.74 -26.90
CA CYS A 311 -14.73 16.78 -27.64
C CYS A 311 -13.37 16.33 -28.15
N SER A 312 -12.92 16.96 -29.25
CA SER A 312 -11.58 16.69 -29.80
C SER A 312 -10.46 17.15 -28.88
N ILE A 313 -9.27 16.59 -29.05
CA ILE A 313 -8.07 17.02 -28.32
C ILE A 313 -7.76 18.49 -28.53
N PHE A 314 -8.08 19.08 -29.69
CA PHE A 314 -7.90 20.51 -29.96
C PHE A 314 -8.78 21.38 -29.06
N PHE A 315 -10.01 20.95 -28.80
CA PHE A 315 -10.91 21.63 -27.87
C PHE A 315 -10.37 21.55 -26.43
N ILE A 316 -9.98 20.38 -25.99
CA ILE A 316 -9.37 20.17 -24.65
C ILE A 316 -8.13 21.02 -24.48
N LYS A 317 -7.26 21.05 -25.47
CA LYS A 317 -6.06 21.92 -25.50
C LYS A 317 -6.43 23.38 -25.34
N SER A 318 -7.34 23.90 -26.16
CA SER A 318 -7.75 25.31 -26.09
C SER A 318 -8.33 25.67 -24.73
N ASN A 319 -9.17 24.78 -24.16
CA ASN A 319 -9.77 24.95 -22.84
C ASN A 319 -8.71 25.00 -21.72
N PHE A 320 -7.68 24.12 -21.78
CA PHE A 320 -6.59 24.13 -20.80
C PHE A 320 -5.70 25.37 -20.94
N LEU A 321 -5.34 25.78 -22.16
CA LEU A 321 -4.53 26.98 -22.42
C LEU A 321 -5.25 28.26 -21.99
N GLU A 322 -6.57 28.34 -22.19
CA GLU A 322 -7.37 29.49 -21.76
C GLU A 322 -7.43 29.63 -20.24
N TYR A 323 -7.53 28.50 -19.52
CA TYR A 323 -7.60 28.50 -18.07
C TYR A 323 -6.22 28.66 -17.39
N ASN A 324 -5.24 27.82 -17.73
CA ASN A 324 -3.86 27.87 -17.23
C ASN A 324 -2.93 27.07 -18.16
N GLU A 325 -2.02 27.76 -18.87
CA GLU A 325 -1.07 27.12 -19.79
C GLU A 325 -0.20 26.03 -19.16
N LYS A 326 0.14 26.15 -17.86
CA LYS A 326 0.91 25.14 -17.12
C LYS A 326 0.28 23.76 -17.16
N ILE A 327 -1.07 23.68 -17.21
CA ILE A 327 -1.77 22.41 -17.32
C ILE A 327 -1.39 21.75 -18.65
N TRP A 328 -1.47 22.51 -19.75
CA TRP A 328 -1.18 21.96 -21.07
C TRP A 328 0.29 21.60 -21.22
N ASP A 329 1.21 22.40 -20.70
CA ASP A 329 2.65 22.10 -20.69
C ASP A 329 2.94 20.76 -20.02
N TYR A 330 2.37 20.53 -18.83
CA TYR A 330 2.50 19.25 -18.15
C TYR A 330 1.93 18.08 -18.96
N PHE A 331 0.80 18.27 -19.60
CA PHE A 331 0.12 17.25 -20.38
C PHE A 331 0.89 16.90 -21.67
N ILE A 332 1.47 17.88 -22.33
CA ILE A 332 2.30 17.68 -23.53
C ILE A 332 3.61 16.94 -23.19
N GLU A 333 4.28 17.34 -22.11
CA GLU A 333 5.49 16.65 -21.62
C GLU A 333 5.23 15.18 -21.30
N ASN A 334 4.00 14.84 -20.90
CA ASN A 334 3.58 13.47 -20.63
C ASN A 334 2.87 12.78 -21.81
N ASN A 335 3.04 13.31 -23.03
CA ASN A 335 2.52 12.74 -24.28
C ASN A 335 0.99 12.55 -24.32
N PHE A 336 0.25 13.45 -23.65
CA PHE A 336 -1.20 13.32 -23.51
C PHE A 336 -1.95 13.35 -24.84
N GLU A 337 -1.57 14.22 -25.76
CA GLU A 337 -2.24 14.35 -27.05
C GLU A 337 -2.34 13.04 -27.83
N ASN A 338 -1.22 12.32 -27.93
CA ASN A 338 -1.21 11.00 -28.60
C ASN A 338 -2.01 9.94 -27.82
N ILE A 339 -1.97 10.01 -26.49
CA ILE A 339 -2.69 9.07 -25.63
C ILE A 339 -4.19 9.33 -25.69
N PHE A 340 -4.62 10.57 -25.61
CA PHE A 340 -6.02 10.96 -25.67
C PHE A 340 -6.66 10.56 -27.01
N ASN A 341 -5.97 10.80 -28.13
CA ASN A 341 -6.41 10.37 -29.46
C ASN A 341 -6.55 8.84 -29.56
N LYS A 342 -5.69 8.06 -28.86
CA LYS A 342 -5.84 6.59 -28.80
C LYS A 342 -7.03 6.19 -27.94
N ILE A 343 -7.23 6.86 -26.82
CA ILE A 343 -8.37 6.62 -25.93
C ILE A 343 -9.68 6.87 -26.69
N GLN A 344 -9.81 8.02 -27.35
CA GLN A 344 -11.03 8.40 -28.08
C GLN A 344 -11.42 7.38 -29.16
N LYS A 345 -10.44 6.74 -29.82
CA LYS A 345 -10.72 5.71 -30.83
C LYS A 345 -11.32 4.42 -30.28
N ASN A 346 -11.20 4.19 -28.96
CA ASN A 346 -11.54 2.91 -28.31
C ASN A 346 -12.65 3.05 -27.25
N ILE A 347 -13.30 4.20 -27.16
CA ILE A 347 -14.37 4.47 -26.19
C ILE A 347 -15.67 4.85 -26.89
N ASN A 348 -16.78 4.53 -26.23
CA ASN A 348 -18.14 4.88 -26.69
C ASN A 348 -18.95 5.63 -25.60
N THR A 349 -18.42 5.72 -24.38
CA THR A 349 -19.13 6.35 -23.25
C THR A 349 -18.18 7.23 -22.43
N GLN A 350 -18.78 8.22 -21.76
CA GLN A 350 -18.08 9.08 -20.81
C GLN A 350 -17.35 8.28 -19.73
N GLU A 351 -17.99 7.27 -19.16
CA GLU A 351 -17.40 6.42 -18.14
C GLU A 351 -16.13 5.72 -18.64
N GLN A 352 -16.15 5.21 -19.88
CA GLN A 352 -14.97 4.60 -20.48
C GLN A 352 -13.82 5.61 -20.65
N LEU A 353 -14.12 6.85 -21.07
CA LEU A 353 -13.10 7.90 -21.15
C LEU A 353 -12.48 8.16 -19.78
N ILE A 354 -13.31 8.42 -18.77
CA ILE A 354 -12.85 8.75 -17.43
C ILE A 354 -11.97 7.61 -16.86
N ASN A 355 -12.38 6.37 -17.05
CA ASN A 355 -11.60 5.20 -16.61
C ASN A 355 -10.24 5.14 -17.31
N GLN A 356 -10.20 5.36 -18.63
CA GLN A 356 -8.94 5.38 -19.39
C GLN A 356 -8.07 6.60 -19.04
N PHE A 357 -8.69 7.75 -18.82
CA PHE A 357 -8.00 8.95 -18.34
C PHE A 357 -7.36 8.70 -16.97
N ASN A 358 -8.12 8.17 -16.01
CA ASN A 358 -7.61 7.81 -14.69
C ASN A 358 -6.50 6.74 -14.76
N TYR A 359 -6.61 5.80 -15.69
CA TYR A 359 -5.55 4.81 -15.89
C TYR A 359 -4.23 5.47 -16.33
N TRP A 360 -4.30 6.49 -17.17
CA TRP A 360 -3.14 7.25 -17.63
C TRP A 360 -2.70 8.33 -16.62
N PHE A 361 -3.64 9.17 -16.12
CA PHE A 361 -3.37 10.24 -15.15
C PHE A 361 -3.45 9.67 -13.72
N ASP A 362 -2.52 8.78 -13.44
CA ASP A 362 -2.48 8.01 -12.21
C ASP A 362 -1.86 8.77 -11.03
N SER A 363 -1.85 8.13 -9.86
CA SER A 363 -1.36 8.72 -8.61
C SER A 363 0.03 9.37 -8.75
N LEU A 364 0.96 8.71 -9.47
CA LEU A 364 2.30 9.26 -9.68
C LEU A 364 2.27 10.55 -10.50
N LYS A 365 1.47 10.59 -11.57
CA LYS A 365 1.33 11.78 -12.41
C LYS A 365 0.66 12.92 -11.66
N ILE A 366 -0.36 12.62 -10.85
CA ILE A 366 -1.00 13.62 -9.99
C ILE A 366 0.00 14.24 -9.03
N TYR A 367 0.79 13.42 -8.31
CA TYR A 367 1.82 13.94 -7.42
C TYR A 367 2.90 14.75 -8.14
N LYS A 368 3.32 14.35 -9.35
CA LYS A 368 4.24 15.13 -10.17
C LYS A 368 3.63 16.46 -10.61
N PHE A 369 2.37 16.45 -11.02
CA PHE A 369 1.63 17.67 -11.36
C PHE A 369 1.56 18.64 -10.17
N LEU A 370 1.14 18.16 -8.99
CA LEU A 370 1.08 18.99 -7.80
C LEU A 370 2.44 19.59 -7.42
N LYS A 371 3.53 18.86 -7.65
CA LYS A 371 4.91 19.35 -7.38
C LYS A 371 5.36 20.51 -8.25
N MET A 372 4.73 20.77 -9.37
CA MET A 372 5.04 21.94 -10.20
C MET A 372 4.67 23.27 -9.52
N TYR A 373 3.94 23.20 -8.41
CA TYR A 373 3.40 24.35 -7.67
C TYR A 373 4.04 24.53 -6.27
N ILE A 374 5.17 23.84 -6.01
CA ILE A 374 5.95 24.02 -4.77
C ILE A 374 6.96 25.15 -4.92
#